data_e2cf634f21b15f11a341b2ca21af0e78
#
_entry.id   e2cf634f21b15f11a341b2ca21af0e78
#
_cell.length_a   1.000
_cell.length_b   1.000
_cell.length_c   1.000
_cell.angle_alpha   90.00
_cell.angle_beta   90.00
_cell.angle_gamma   90.00
#
_symmetry.space_group_name_H-M   'P 1'
#
loop_
_entity.id
_entity.type
_entity.pdbx_description
1 polymer ?
#
loop_
_entity_poly.entity_id
_entity_poly.type
_entity_poly.pdbx_seq_one_letter_code
_entity_poly.pdbx_strand_id
1 'polypeptide(L)'
;MRWLAGAWIFRLRPPGWLVRAFLLGREAPDDLVRETVEVIRSVRPEVLASRLRMVLAAGPADRSRLVTVPVLYLQGRRDRLLGRRGLRTVLALKPDTAVVEIDGPHLLLQAKPEEALRSIGPFLGEVCRPGEG
;
A
#
# COMPACT_ATOMS: atom_id res chain seq x y z
N MET A 1 9.50 -16.86 12.04
CA MET A 1 8.99 -15.57 12.58
C MET A 1 7.45 -15.56 12.62
N ARG A 2 6.83 -16.49 13.33
CA ARG A 2 5.35 -16.62 13.43
C ARG A 2 4.73 -15.93 14.66
N TRP A 3 5.52 -15.21 15.43
CA TRP A 3 5.14 -14.69 16.76
C TRP A 3 4.57 -13.26 16.77
N LEU A 4 4.61 -12.52 15.64
CA LEU A 4 4.21 -11.10 15.61
C LEU A 4 2.77 -10.84 15.17
N ALA A 5 1.97 -11.85 14.91
CA ALA A 5 0.61 -11.68 14.40
C ALA A 5 -0.49 -11.91 15.46
N GLY A 6 -0.18 -11.80 16.73
CA GLY A 6 -1.19 -11.86 17.77
C GLY A 6 -2.04 -10.59 17.82
N ALA A 7 -3.36 -10.73 17.94
CA ALA A 7 -4.27 -9.59 18.04
C ALA A 7 -3.91 -8.61 19.19
N TRP A 8 -3.16 -9.08 20.19
CA TRP A 8 -2.69 -8.26 21.31
C TRP A 8 -1.76 -7.12 20.89
N ILE A 9 -0.97 -7.28 19.81
CA ILE A 9 -0.09 -6.20 19.28
C ILE A 9 -0.94 -5.03 18.77
N PHE A 10 -2.08 -5.32 18.16
CA PHE A 10 -3.02 -4.31 17.67
C PHE A 10 -3.92 -3.70 18.75
N ARG A 11 -3.98 -4.30 19.95
CA ARG A 11 -4.57 -3.69 21.15
C ARG A 11 -3.68 -2.58 21.72
N LEU A 12 -2.36 -2.69 21.52
CA LEU A 12 -1.43 -1.61 21.78
C LEU A 12 -1.64 -0.57 20.68
N ARG A 13 -2.22 0.56 21.07
CA ARG A 13 -2.43 1.71 20.18
C ARG A 13 -1.08 2.08 19.54
N PRO A 14 -0.93 2.05 18.20
CA PRO A 14 0.36 2.39 17.59
C PRO A 14 0.71 3.83 17.96
N PRO A 15 1.88 4.07 18.54
CA PRO A 15 2.34 5.43 18.81
C PRO A 15 2.54 6.17 17.50
N GLY A 16 2.27 7.47 17.47
CA GLY A 16 2.37 8.30 16.27
C GLY A 16 3.74 8.23 15.58
N TRP A 17 4.83 8.06 16.35
CA TRP A 17 6.18 7.90 15.78
C TRP A 17 6.31 6.64 14.92
N LEU A 18 5.61 5.55 15.26
CA LEU A 18 5.61 4.31 14.47
C LEU A 18 4.87 4.51 13.14
N VAL A 19 3.71 5.16 13.18
CA VAL A 19 2.92 5.51 12.00
C VAL A 19 3.76 6.41 11.07
N ARG A 20 4.42 7.42 11.64
CA ARG A 20 5.32 8.30 10.93
C ARG A 20 6.50 7.55 10.30
N ALA A 21 7.14 6.64 11.04
CA ALA A 21 8.34 5.95 10.59
C ALA A 21 8.07 4.94 9.45
N PHE A 22 6.93 4.26 9.47
CA PHE A 22 6.65 3.14 8.56
C PHE A 22 5.59 3.43 7.50
N LEU A 23 4.62 4.32 7.79
CA LEU A 23 3.47 4.51 6.91
C LEU A 23 3.50 5.85 6.18
N LEU A 24 3.75 6.96 6.87
CA LEU A 24 3.60 8.32 6.33
C LEU A 24 4.91 9.03 5.99
N GLY A 25 6.05 8.50 6.47
CA GLY A 25 7.33 9.19 6.33
C GLY A 25 7.57 10.26 7.42
N ARG A 26 8.84 10.65 7.59
CA ARG A 26 9.24 11.56 8.68
C ARG A 26 8.72 12.99 8.52
N GLU A 27 8.45 13.41 7.30
CA GLU A 27 8.02 14.75 6.92
C GLU A 27 6.50 14.95 7.02
N ALA A 28 5.75 13.89 7.39
CA ALA A 28 4.30 13.97 7.47
C ALA A 28 3.84 14.99 8.53
N PRO A 29 2.85 15.83 8.24
CA PRO A 29 2.27 16.76 9.20
C PRO A 29 1.67 16.03 10.41
N ASP A 30 1.65 16.69 11.57
CA ASP A 30 1.17 16.07 12.82
C ASP A 30 -0.32 15.75 12.81
N ASP A 31 -1.11 16.54 12.11
CA ASP A 31 -2.54 16.33 11.91
C ASP A 31 -2.81 15.05 11.10
N LEU A 32 -2.08 14.84 10.00
CA LEU A 32 -2.18 13.62 9.19
C LEU A 32 -1.76 12.37 9.99
N VAL A 33 -0.72 12.49 10.83
CA VAL A 33 -0.29 11.39 11.69
C VAL A 33 -1.38 11.05 12.72
N ARG A 34 -1.97 12.08 13.34
CA ARG A 34 -3.05 11.91 14.32
C ARG A 34 -4.28 11.27 13.70
N GLU A 35 -4.73 11.77 12.55
CA GLU A 35 -5.85 11.21 11.81
C GLU A 35 -5.60 9.73 11.45
N THR A 36 -4.42 9.41 10.92
CA THR A 36 -4.05 8.03 10.57
C THR A 36 -4.06 7.12 11.80
N VAL A 37 -3.57 7.60 12.94
CA VAL A 37 -3.63 6.86 14.22
C VAL A 37 -5.08 6.63 14.65
N GLU A 38 -5.96 7.61 14.51
CA GLU A 38 -7.38 7.50 14.84
C GLU A 38 -8.08 6.48 13.94
N VAL A 39 -7.82 6.52 12.63
CA VAL A 39 -8.35 5.53 11.68
C VAL A 39 -7.89 4.11 12.05
N ILE A 40 -6.61 3.91 12.35
CA ILE A 40 -6.11 2.60 12.78
C ILE A 40 -6.79 2.14 14.08
N ARG A 41 -7.03 3.06 15.02
CA ARG A 41 -7.71 2.77 16.29
C ARG A 41 -9.20 2.46 16.14
N SER A 42 -9.84 2.99 15.11
CA SER A 42 -11.27 2.72 14.85
C SER A 42 -11.49 1.28 14.33
N VAL A 43 -10.46 0.65 13.79
CA VAL A 43 -10.55 -0.74 13.30
C VAL A 43 -10.35 -1.71 14.47
N ARG A 44 -11.21 -2.71 14.57
CA ARG A 44 -11.09 -3.75 15.60
C ARG A 44 -9.76 -4.50 15.45
N PRO A 45 -9.03 -4.74 16.56
CA PRO A 45 -7.72 -5.41 16.53
C PRO A 45 -7.73 -6.78 15.82
N GLU A 46 -8.82 -7.52 15.96
CA GLU A 46 -8.98 -8.84 15.35
C GLU A 46 -9.03 -8.74 13.81
N VAL A 47 -9.64 -7.68 13.29
CA VAL A 47 -9.68 -7.42 11.83
C VAL A 47 -8.29 -7.08 11.30
N LEU A 48 -7.55 -6.22 12.00
CA LEU A 48 -6.17 -5.89 11.63
C LEU A 48 -5.27 -7.12 11.65
N ALA A 49 -5.37 -7.93 12.72
CA ALA A 49 -4.60 -9.17 12.85
C ALA A 49 -4.97 -10.19 11.76
N SER A 50 -6.25 -10.29 11.39
CA SER A 50 -6.70 -11.17 10.34
C SER A 50 -6.15 -10.73 8.97
N ARG A 51 -6.24 -9.43 8.65
CA ARG A 51 -5.70 -8.87 7.40
C ARG A 51 -4.19 -9.05 7.31
N LEU A 52 -3.45 -8.79 8.38
CA LEU A 52 -2.01 -9.03 8.40
C LEU A 52 -1.66 -10.49 8.16
N ARG A 53 -2.39 -11.42 8.81
CA ARG A 53 -2.20 -12.86 8.57
C ARG A 53 -2.48 -13.25 7.12
N MET A 54 -3.52 -12.69 6.51
CA MET A 54 -3.82 -12.92 5.08
C MET A 54 -2.68 -12.43 4.19
N VAL A 55 -2.15 -11.24 4.43
CA VAL A 55 -1.00 -10.68 3.67
C VAL A 55 0.25 -11.54 3.84
N LEU A 56 0.54 -11.99 5.07
CA LEU A 56 1.71 -12.82 5.36
C LEU A 56 1.56 -14.26 4.83
N ALA A 57 0.33 -14.77 4.74
CA ALA A 57 0.01 -16.08 4.22
C ALA A 57 -0.21 -16.09 2.69
N ALA A 58 -0.43 -14.92 2.08
CA ALA A 58 -0.56 -14.78 0.65
C ALA A 58 0.79 -15.13 0.00
N GLY A 59 0.92 -16.39 -0.37
CA GLY A 59 1.95 -16.85 -1.29
C GLY A 59 1.70 -16.28 -2.70
N PRO A 60 2.60 -16.51 -3.66
CA PRO A 60 2.37 -16.20 -5.06
C PRO A 60 1.12 -16.96 -5.52
N ALA A 61 -0.01 -16.31 -5.42
CA ALA A 61 -1.27 -16.92 -5.79
C ALA A 61 -1.34 -16.98 -7.32
N ASP A 62 -1.55 -18.14 -7.86
CA ASP A 62 -1.78 -18.43 -9.28
C ASP A 62 -3.00 -17.66 -9.86
N ARG A 63 -3.74 -17.00 -8.99
CA ARG A 63 -4.94 -16.20 -9.33
C ARG A 63 -4.65 -14.87 -10.03
N SER A 64 -3.43 -14.39 -10.04
CA SER A 64 -3.08 -13.14 -10.76
C SER A 64 -3.22 -13.29 -12.27
N ARG A 65 -3.11 -14.50 -12.81
CA ARG A 65 -3.40 -14.80 -14.23
C ARG A 65 -4.85 -14.53 -14.61
N LEU A 66 -5.75 -14.42 -13.63
CA LEU A 66 -7.15 -14.07 -13.83
C LEU A 66 -7.39 -12.56 -13.95
N VAL A 67 -6.37 -11.74 -13.66
CA VAL A 67 -6.46 -10.28 -13.79
C VAL A 67 -6.14 -9.90 -15.23
N THR A 68 -7.17 -9.71 -16.03
CA THR A 68 -7.07 -9.35 -17.46
C THR A 68 -7.05 -7.85 -17.70
N VAL A 69 -7.44 -7.05 -16.70
CA VAL A 69 -7.45 -5.58 -16.78
C VAL A 69 -6.04 -5.01 -16.62
N PRO A 70 -5.77 -3.83 -17.23
CA PRO A 70 -4.54 -3.10 -16.99
C PRO A 70 -4.36 -2.77 -15.50
N VAL A 71 -3.13 -2.86 -15.02
CA VAL A 71 -2.77 -2.59 -13.61
C VAL A 71 -1.69 -1.53 -13.55
N LEU A 72 -1.88 -0.54 -12.68
CA LEU A 72 -0.86 0.44 -12.31
C LEU A 72 -0.40 0.18 -10.88
N TYR A 73 0.90 0.04 -10.68
CA TYR A 73 1.53 -0.06 -9.37
C TYR A 73 2.30 1.22 -9.04
N LEU A 74 1.86 1.93 -7.99
CA LEU A 74 2.58 3.08 -7.47
C LEU A 74 3.55 2.62 -6.38
N GLN A 75 4.86 2.77 -6.63
CA GLN A 75 5.92 2.39 -5.72
C GLN A 75 6.45 3.60 -4.95
N GLY A 76 6.27 3.60 -3.64
CA GLY A 76 6.97 4.55 -2.77
C GLY A 76 8.45 4.19 -2.64
N ARG A 77 9.37 5.06 -3.06
CA ARG A 77 10.82 4.82 -2.91
C ARG A 77 11.25 4.67 -1.46
N ARG A 78 10.55 5.35 -0.55
CA ARG A 78 10.80 5.34 0.90
C ARG A 78 9.84 4.41 1.66
N ASP A 79 9.11 3.54 0.94
CA ASP A 79 8.24 2.53 1.56
C ASP A 79 9.09 1.54 2.38
N ARG A 80 8.94 1.62 3.71
CA ARG A 80 9.64 0.75 4.66
C ARG A 80 8.86 -0.51 5.02
N LEU A 81 7.61 -0.60 4.59
CA LEU A 81 6.74 -1.74 4.91
C LEU A 81 6.85 -2.85 3.86
N LEU A 82 6.64 -2.54 2.60
CA LEU A 82 6.69 -3.49 1.49
C LEU A 82 7.94 -3.30 0.62
N GLY A 83 8.33 -2.06 0.38
CA GLY A 83 9.49 -1.69 -0.42
C GLY A 83 9.50 -2.39 -1.79
N ARG A 84 10.70 -2.59 -2.34
CA ARG A 84 10.88 -3.27 -3.64
C ARG A 84 10.46 -4.74 -3.66
N ARG A 85 10.24 -5.34 -2.48
CA ARG A 85 9.78 -6.73 -2.40
C ARG A 85 8.34 -6.86 -2.87
N GLY A 86 7.48 -5.90 -2.48
CA GLY A 86 6.09 -5.84 -2.95
C GLY A 86 6.03 -5.70 -4.47
N LEU A 87 6.79 -4.77 -5.03
CA LEU A 87 6.87 -4.57 -6.49
C LEU A 87 7.30 -5.85 -7.23
N ARG A 88 8.37 -6.51 -6.77
CA ARG A 88 8.84 -7.77 -7.38
C ARG A 88 7.77 -8.86 -7.35
N THR A 89 7.01 -8.95 -6.26
CA THR A 89 5.91 -9.90 -6.15
C THR A 89 4.82 -9.60 -7.18
N VAL A 90 4.42 -8.33 -7.32
CA VAL A 90 3.40 -7.93 -8.31
C VAL A 90 3.87 -8.22 -9.73
N LEU A 91 5.10 -7.85 -10.10
CA LEU A 91 5.65 -8.09 -11.43
C LEU A 91 5.84 -9.58 -11.75
N ALA A 92 6.14 -10.42 -10.75
CA ALA A 92 6.20 -11.87 -10.94
C ALA A 92 4.81 -12.47 -11.25
N LEU A 93 3.75 -11.86 -10.73
CA LEU A 93 2.37 -12.32 -10.92
C LEU A 93 1.73 -11.72 -12.19
N LYS A 94 2.02 -10.46 -12.50
CA LYS A 94 1.51 -9.71 -13.65
C LYS A 94 2.63 -8.87 -14.25
N PRO A 95 3.41 -9.43 -15.17
CA PRO A 95 4.61 -8.79 -15.74
C PRO A 95 4.31 -7.51 -16.52
N ASP A 96 3.12 -7.39 -17.09
CA ASP A 96 2.63 -6.25 -17.87
C ASP A 96 2.08 -5.10 -16.98
N THR A 97 2.31 -5.15 -15.66
CA THR A 97 1.94 -4.07 -14.75
C THR A 97 2.73 -2.81 -15.04
N ALA A 98 2.05 -1.69 -15.30
CA ALA A 98 2.68 -0.38 -15.37
C ALA A 98 3.20 0.02 -13.98
N VAL A 99 4.44 0.54 -13.90
CA VAL A 99 5.06 0.91 -12.63
C VAL A 99 5.46 2.37 -12.65
N VAL A 100 5.06 3.11 -11.62
CA VAL A 100 5.53 4.47 -11.38
C VAL A 100 6.15 4.55 -9.98
N GLU A 101 7.39 5.03 -9.91
CA GLU A 101 8.09 5.28 -8.65
C GLU A 101 7.88 6.74 -8.23
N ILE A 102 7.39 6.94 -7.00
CA ILE A 102 7.19 8.25 -6.37
C ILE A 102 8.13 8.35 -5.16
N ASP A 103 8.76 9.50 -4.95
CA ASP A 103 9.56 9.73 -3.75
C ASP A 103 8.66 9.96 -2.52
N GLY A 104 8.14 8.87 -2.01
CA GLY A 104 7.17 8.87 -0.91
C GLY A 104 7.20 7.60 -0.06
N PRO A 105 6.46 7.63 1.05
CA PRO A 105 6.35 6.52 2.01
C PRO A 105 5.35 5.46 1.53
N HIS A 106 4.94 4.54 2.44
CA HIS A 106 3.96 3.49 2.15
C HIS A 106 2.56 4.03 1.79
N LEU A 107 2.06 4.98 2.57
CA LEU A 107 0.76 5.62 2.31
C LEU A 107 0.92 6.79 1.33
N LEU A 108 1.20 6.48 0.06
CA LEU A 108 1.46 7.46 -0.99
C LEU A 108 0.30 8.42 -1.23
N LEU A 109 -0.93 7.90 -1.28
CA LEU A 109 -2.12 8.71 -1.59
C LEU A 109 -2.40 9.76 -0.51
N GLN A 110 -2.06 9.46 0.73
CA GLN A 110 -2.21 10.38 1.85
C GLN A 110 -1.03 11.37 1.96
N ALA A 111 0.19 10.88 1.73
CA ALA A 111 1.40 11.67 1.91
C ALA A 111 1.81 12.48 0.68
N LYS A 112 1.44 12.04 -0.53
CA LYS A 112 1.82 12.63 -1.81
C LYS A 112 0.66 12.59 -2.82
N PRO A 113 -0.52 13.16 -2.48
CA PRO A 113 -1.73 13.03 -3.29
C PRO A 113 -1.58 13.62 -4.69
N GLU A 114 -0.93 14.78 -4.81
CA GLU A 114 -0.75 15.44 -6.11
C GLU A 114 0.16 14.66 -7.05
N GLU A 115 1.26 14.10 -6.53
CA GLU A 115 2.19 13.29 -7.32
C GLU A 115 1.54 11.98 -7.76
N ALA A 116 0.76 11.36 -6.87
CA ALA A 116 0.00 10.17 -7.17
C ALA A 116 -1.06 10.43 -8.26
N LEU A 117 -1.83 11.51 -8.15
CA LEU A 117 -2.83 11.89 -9.14
C LEU A 117 -2.22 12.18 -10.52
N ARG A 118 -1.07 12.87 -10.56
CA ARG A 118 -0.34 13.10 -11.83
C ARG A 118 0.10 11.81 -12.51
N SER A 119 0.32 10.75 -11.75
CA SER A 119 0.69 9.43 -12.29
C SER A 119 -0.53 8.61 -12.69
N ILE A 120 -1.62 8.70 -11.94
CA ILE A 120 -2.86 7.95 -12.18
C ILE A 120 -3.61 8.50 -13.41
N GLY A 121 -3.67 9.82 -13.56
CA GLY A 121 -4.43 10.48 -14.63
C GLY A 121 -4.07 10.00 -16.04
N PRO A 122 -2.80 10.02 -16.45
CA PRO A 122 -2.37 9.51 -17.76
C PRO A 122 -2.70 8.03 -17.96
N PHE A 123 -2.48 7.19 -16.96
CA PHE A 123 -2.81 5.77 -17.02
C PHE A 123 -4.31 5.54 -17.28
N LEU A 124 -5.17 6.24 -16.55
CA LEU A 124 -6.62 6.15 -16.78
C LEU A 124 -6.99 6.67 -18.17
N GLY A 125 -6.35 7.75 -18.63
CA GLY A 125 -6.59 8.29 -19.98
C GLY A 125 -6.23 7.31 -21.09
N GLU A 126 -5.21 6.47 -20.90
CA GLU A 126 -4.85 5.40 -21.85
C GLU A 126 -5.84 4.24 -21.81
N VAL A 127 -6.20 3.80 -20.60
CA VAL A 127 -7.05 2.62 -20.38
C VAL A 127 -8.50 2.90 -20.73
N CYS A 128 -8.98 4.13 -20.47
CA CYS A 128 -10.38 4.53 -20.71
C CYS A 128 -10.61 5.15 -22.07
N ARG A 129 -9.64 5.17 -22.99
CA ARG A 129 -9.94 5.56 -24.38
C ARG A 129 -10.94 4.57 -24.94
N PRO A 130 -12.12 5.03 -25.42
CA PRO A 130 -13.00 4.16 -26.16
C PRO A 130 -12.21 3.69 -27.37
N GLY A 131 -12.07 2.37 -27.50
CA GLY A 131 -11.35 1.78 -28.61
C GLY A 131 -11.90 2.30 -29.93
N GLU A 132 -11.05 2.89 -30.76
CA GLU A 132 -11.29 2.98 -32.19
C GLU A 132 -11.25 1.54 -32.70
N GLY A 133 -12.41 0.90 -32.73
CA GLY A 133 -12.65 -0.39 -33.31
C GLY A 133 -13.38 -0.25 -34.63
#